data_bb691d9515abe1712e5b4255b6c864d3
#
_entry.id   bb691d9515abe1712e5b4255b6c864d3
#
_cell.length_a   1.000
_cell.length_b   1.000
_cell.length_c   1.000
_cell.angle_alpha   90.00
_cell.angle_beta   90.00
_cell.angle_gamma   90.00
#
_symmetry.space_group_name_H-M   'P 1'
#
loop_
_entity.id
_entity.type
_entity.pdbx_description
1 polymer ?
#
loop_
_entity_poly.entity_id
_entity_poly.type
_entity_poly.pdbx_seq_one_letter_code
_entity_poly.pdbx_strand_id
1 'polypeptide(L)'
;MEKGVPQEVVVMSFPTEASVYINGDPVGITPLTVKLPRKIVHEVRLEKHGYNPAVKYFTPVPNSKGENFVTFGLARDLGYYKDLEPGTMKTEMQSELVPSSTGSDPFEKMAIQALEADRQLESGEITPAEHKVIIEQILHYFEQYS
;
A
#
# COMPACT_ATOMS: atom_id res chain seq x y z
N MET A 1 24.10 -21.51 10.23
CA MET A 1 24.24 -20.97 8.89
C MET A 1 23.50 -19.68 8.67
N GLU A 2 24.15 -18.72 8.12
CA GLU A 2 23.54 -17.45 7.79
C GLU A 2 22.52 -17.61 6.68
N LYS A 3 21.34 -17.04 6.86
CA LYS A 3 20.28 -17.16 5.85
C LYS A 3 20.19 -15.93 4.97
N GLY A 4 21.27 -15.21 4.84
CA GLY A 4 21.30 -13.96 4.15
C GLY A 4 21.01 -12.81 5.10
N VAL A 5 21.41 -11.62 4.68
CA VAL A 5 21.22 -10.40 5.46
C VAL A 5 19.78 -9.92 5.23
N PRO A 6 19.07 -9.52 6.28
CA PRO A 6 17.75 -8.91 6.08
C PRO A 6 17.83 -7.72 5.15
N GLN A 7 16.81 -7.56 4.33
CA GLN A 7 16.74 -6.44 3.40
C GLN A 7 16.03 -5.26 4.04
N GLU A 8 16.59 -4.08 3.80
CA GLU A 8 15.93 -2.85 4.18
C GLU A 8 14.90 -2.49 3.11
N VAL A 9 13.65 -2.35 3.50
CA VAL A 9 12.56 -1.99 2.61
C VAL A 9 11.84 -0.78 3.15
N VAL A 10 11.22 -0.01 2.26
CA VAL A 10 10.53 1.23 2.61
C VAL A 10 9.04 1.05 2.34
N VAL A 11 8.22 1.49 3.28
CA VAL A 11 6.77 1.51 3.13
C VAL A 11 6.32 2.97 3.15
N MET A 12 5.70 3.41 2.08
CA MET A 12 5.19 4.76 1.92
C MET A 12 3.71 4.70 1.58
N SER A 13 2.97 5.71 1.99
CA SER A 13 1.56 5.80 1.64
C SER A 13 1.15 7.23 1.38
N PHE A 14 0.04 7.39 0.66
CA PHE A 14 -0.69 8.63 0.63
C PHE A 14 -2.13 8.33 1.05
N PRO A 15 -2.65 9.02 2.06
CA PRO A 15 -1.95 10.01 2.89
C PRO A 15 -0.87 9.37 3.77
N THR A 16 0.05 10.18 4.26
CA THR A 16 1.11 9.71 5.15
C THR A 16 0.57 9.41 6.54
N GLU A 17 1.42 8.86 7.40
CA GLU A 17 1.09 8.53 8.78
C GLU A 17 0.00 7.46 8.89
N ALA A 18 0.01 6.51 7.96
CA ALA A 18 -0.83 5.32 8.07
C ALA A 18 -0.16 4.30 8.97
N SER A 19 -0.94 3.63 9.80
CA SER A 19 -0.42 2.56 10.67
C SER A 19 -0.01 1.38 9.82
N VAL A 20 1.17 0.83 10.06
CA VAL A 20 1.73 -0.30 9.30
C VAL A 20 1.76 -1.54 10.18
N TYR A 21 1.19 -2.62 9.66
CA TYR A 21 1.23 -3.94 10.27
C TYR A 21 1.93 -4.88 9.31
N ILE A 22 2.97 -5.57 9.78
CA ILE A 22 3.68 -6.56 8.96
C ILE A 22 3.47 -7.92 9.57
N ASN A 23 2.87 -8.83 8.80
CA ASN A 23 2.52 -10.17 9.25
C ASN A 23 1.65 -10.13 10.53
N GLY A 24 0.78 -9.12 10.62
CA GLY A 24 -0.12 -8.94 11.75
C GLY A 24 0.44 -8.14 12.92
N ASP A 25 1.72 -7.82 12.92
CA ASP A 25 2.36 -7.09 14.02
C ASP A 25 2.49 -5.60 13.70
N PRO A 26 2.13 -4.71 14.62
CA PRO A 26 2.30 -3.27 14.40
C PRO A 26 3.79 -2.92 14.43
N VAL A 27 4.24 -2.18 13.41
CA VAL A 27 5.66 -1.83 13.27
C VAL A 27 5.93 -0.34 13.18
N GLY A 28 4.91 0.47 13.00
CA GLY A 28 5.09 1.93 12.96
C GLY A 28 4.08 2.62 12.06
N ILE A 29 4.45 3.78 11.57
CA ILE A 29 3.61 4.58 10.68
C ILE A 29 4.42 4.98 9.44
N THR A 30 3.74 5.22 8.33
CA THR A 30 4.39 5.64 7.08
C THR A 30 4.85 7.10 7.15
N PRO A 31 5.96 7.46 6.49
CA PRO A 31 6.90 6.58 5.80
C PRO A 31 7.74 5.80 6.82
N LEU A 32 8.04 4.56 6.49
CA LEU A 32 8.70 3.64 7.42
C LEU A 32 9.73 2.80 6.68
N THR A 33 10.91 2.65 7.28
CA THR A 33 11.95 1.76 6.79
C THR A 33 12.10 0.61 7.77
N VAL A 34 12.04 -0.62 7.29
CA VAL A 34 12.16 -1.82 8.12
C VAL A 34 13.08 -2.82 7.44
N LYS A 35 13.67 -3.71 8.23
CA LYS A 35 14.49 -4.80 7.74
C LYS A 35 13.70 -6.09 7.83
N LEU A 36 13.58 -6.79 6.71
CA LEU A 36 12.79 -8.02 6.63
C LEU A 36 13.62 -9.16 6.07
N PRO A 37 13.42 -10.40 6.55
CA PRO A 37 14.05 -11.57 5.95
C PRO A 37 13.69 -11.71 4.48
N ARG A 38 14.65 -12.14 3.65
CA ARG A 38 14.50 -12.17 2.20
C ARG A 38 13.82 -13.42 1.66
N LYS A 39 13.66 -14.45 2.48
CA LYS A 39 13.22 -15.77 2.00
C LYS A 39 11.72 -15.95 1.95
N ILE A 40 10.97 -15.14 2.65
CA ILE A 40 9.53 -15.37 2.82
C ILE A 40 8.72 -14.16 2.35
N VAL A 41 7.46 -14.41 2.04
CA VAL A 41 6.50 -13.37 1.71
C VAL A 41 6.09 -12.66 2.99
N HIS A 42 6.00 -11.34 2.93
CA HIS A 42 5.54 -10.53 4.07
C HIS A 42 4.26 -9.80 3.69
N GLU A 43 3.23 -9.96 4.50
CA GLU A 43 1.99 -9.21 4.34
C GLU A 43 2.14 -7.85 5.00
N VAL A 44 1.78 -6.80 4.27
CA VAL A 44 1.80 -5.43 4.77
C VAL A 44 0.37 -4.90 4.73
N ARG A 45 -0.15 -4.54 5.89
CA ARG A 45 -1.47 -3.92 6.00
C ARG A 45 -1.30 -2.49 6.47
N LEU A 46 -1.98 -1.58 5.77
CA LEU A 46 -1.98 -0.17 6.10
C LEU A 46 -3.37 0.22 6.56
N GLU A 47 -3.45 0.96 7.67
CA GLU A 47 -4.72 1.44 8.21
C GLU A 47 -4.62 2.91 8.53
N LYS A 48 -5.65 3.65 8.15
CA LYS A 48 -5.75 5.06 8.48
C LYS A 48 -7.22 5.45 8.57
N HIS A 49 -7.54 6.25 9.58
CA HIS A 49 -8.90 6.72 9.77
C HIS A 49 -9.41 7.46 8.53
N GLY A 50 -10.60 7.13 8.08
CA GLY A 50 -11.19 7.72 6.89
C GLY A 50 -10.81 7.03 5.57
N TYR A 51 -9.99 5.98 5.65
CA TYR A 51 -9.52 5.25 4.46
C TYR A 51 -9.75 3.76 4.64
N ASN A 52 -9.98 3.08 3.52
CA ASN A 52 -10.09 1.63 3.53
C ASN A 52 -8.72 1.02 3.79
N PRO A 53 -8.65 -0.07 4.58
CA PRO A 53 -7.38 -0.76 4.77
C PRO A 53 -6.81 -1.24 3.44
N ALA A 54 -5.50 -1.16 3.30
CA ALA A 54 -4.80 -1.66 2.11
C ALA A 54 -3.89 -2.80 2.52
N VAL A 55 -3.87 -3.86 1.71
CA VAL A 55 -3.01 -5.02 1.94
C VAL A 55 -2.15 -5.23 0.70
N LYS A 56 -0.85 -5.29 0.92
CA LYS A 56 0.13 -5.56 -0.13
C LYS A 56 1.18 -6.52 0.40
N TYR A 57 2.05 -6.98 -0.47
CA TYR A 57 3.01 -8.00 -0.11
C TYR A 57 4.41 -7.65 -0.60
N PHE A 58 5.40 -7.92 0.24
CA PHE A 58 6.78 -8.02 -0.20
C PHE A 58 7.02 -9.48 -0.56
N THR A 59 7.48 -9.73 -1.77
CA THR A 59 7.63 -11.08 -2.29
C THR A 59 9.07 -11.35 -2.69
N PRO A 60 9.66 -12.47 -2.25
CA PRO A 60 11.01 -12.83 -2.67
C PRO A 60 11.09 -13.13 -4.16
N VAL A 61 12.07 -12.54 -4.84
CA VAL A 61 12.34 -12.85 -6.25
C VAL A 61 13.83 -13.05 -6.42
N PRO A 62 14.28 -13.89 -7.36
CA PRO A 62 15.71 -14.07 -7.60
C PRO A 62 16.33 -12.76 -8.07
N ASN A 63 17.49 -12.42 -7.50
CA ASN A 63 18.26 -11.27 -7.98
C ASN A 63 19.31 -11.76 -9.00
N SER A 64 20.12 -10.84 -9.54
CA SER A 64 21.09 -11.20 -10.57
C SER A 64 22.11 -12.23 -10.10
N LYS A 65 22.47 -12.23 -8.82
CA LYS A 65 23.38 -13.25 -8.28
C LYS A 65 22.72 -14.62 -8.28
N GLY A 66 21.44 -14.68 -7.91
CA GLY A 66 20.68 -15.91 -7.92
C GLY A 66 20.58 -16.50 -9.32
N GLU A 67 20.39 -15.66 -10.32
CA GLU A 67 20.33 -16.10 -11.70
C GLU A 67 21.65 -16.71 -12.15
N ASN A 68 22.77 -16.09 -11.75
CA ASN A 68 24.09 -16.59 -12.12
C ASN A 68 24.41 -17.93 -11.46
N PHE A 69 23.80 -18.22 -10.35
CA PHE A 69 24.05 -19.44 -9.59
C PHE A 69 22.93 -20.47 -9.72
N VAL A 70 22.07 -20.30 -10.70
CA VAL A 70 20.92 -21.18 -10.86
C VAL A 70 21.33 -22.65 -11.07
N THR A 71 22.47 -22.90 -11.70
CA THR A 71 22.96 -24.24 -11.93
C THR A 71 23.40 -24.96 -10.66
N PHE A 72 23.70 -24.22 -9.61
CA PHE A 72 24.13 -24.80 -8.34
C PHE A 72 22.97 -25.09 -7.41
N GLY A 73 21.90 -24.33 -7.50
CA GLY A 73 20.69 -24.54 -6.73
C GLY A 73 20.73 -24.10 -5.28
N LEU A 74 21.78 -24.46 -4.57
CA LEU A 74 21.87 -24.22 -3.12
C LEU A 74 21.76 -22.75 -2.71
N ALA A 75 22.39 -21.86 -3.44
CA ALA A 75 22.37 -20.44 -3.10
C ALA A 75 20.95 -19.89 -3.11
N ARG A 76 20.13 -20.37 -4.03
CA ARG A 76 18.72 -19.96 -4.12
C ARG A 76 17.93 -20.43 -2.91
N ASP A 77 18.17 -21.66 -2.47
CA ASP A 77 17.46 -22.23 -1.34
C ASP A 77 17.80 -21.53 -0.03
N LEU A 78 18.99 -20.94 0.06
CA LEU A 78 19.42 -20.21 1.23
C LEU A 78 18.90 -18.77 1.27
N GLY A 79 18.32 -18.29 0.18
CA GLY A 79 17.78 -16.94 0.13
C GLY A 79 18.81 -15.83 -0.03
N TYR A 80 20.09 -16.17 -0.23
CA TYR A 80 21.14 -15.17 -0.40
C TYR A 80 20.95 -14.30 -1.62
N TYR A 81 20.41 -14.89 -2.68
CA TYR A 81 20.30 -14.23 -3.98
C TYR A 81 18.86 -13.88 -4.33
N LYS A 82 18.04 -13.67 -3.28
CA LYS A 82 16.67 -13.19 -3.46
C LYS A 82 16.55 -11.79 -2.90
N ASP A 83 15.76 -10.98 -3.55
CA ASP A 83 15.41 -9.66 -3.07
C ASP A 83 13.90 -9.61 -2.90
N LEU A 84 13.46 -8.83 -1.91
CA LEU A 84 12.04 -8.58 -1.74
C LEU A 84 11.60 -7.51 -2.74
N GLU A 85 10.50 -7.76 -3.41
CA GLU A 85 9.89 -6.81 -4.34
C GLU A 85 8.54 -6.36 -3.78
N PRO A 86 8.23 -5.09 -3.86
CA PRO A 86 9.10 -3.98 -4.30
C PRO A 86 10.09 -3.57 -3.21
N GLY A 87 11.22 -3.00 -3.55
CA GLY A 87 12.16 -2.46 -2.55
C GLY A 87 11.57 -1.28 -1.81
N THR A 88 10.80 -0.47 -2.50
CA THR A 88 10.00 0.62 -1.93
C THR A 88 8.56 0.38 -2.30
N MET A 89 7.71 0.21 -1.29
CA MET A 89 6.28 0.01 -1.48
C MET A 89 5.58 1.36 -1.34
N LYS A 90 4.91 1.79 -2.42
CA LYS A 90 4.13 3.03 -2.42
C LYS A 90 2.68 2.69 -2.60
N THR A 91 1.84 3.14 -1.70
CA THR A 91 0.41 2.83 -1.72
C THR A 91 -0.42 4.09 -1.62
N GLU A 92 -1.31 4.29 -2.58
CA GLU A 92 -2.35 5.30 -2.44
C GLU A 92 -3.55 4.61 -1.79
N MET A 93 -3.90 5.05 -0.58
CA MET A 93 -5.02 4.46 0.14
C MET A 93 -6.32 5.02 -0.41
N GLN A 94 -7.34 4.17 -0.49
CA GLN A 94 -8.64 4.56 -1.00
C GLN A 94 -9.49 5.14 0.12
N SER A 95 -10.05 6.35 -0.11
CA SER A 95 -10.94 6.97 0.85
C SER A 95 -12.22 6.16 1.04
N GLU A 96 -12.71 6.10 2.27
CA GLU A 96 -14.00 5.50 2.56
C GLU A 96 -15.16 6.23 1.87
N LEU A 97 -14.92 7.45 1.40
CA LEU A 97 -15.94 8.20 0.65
C LEU A 97 -16.16 7.65 -0.75
N VAL A 98 -15.23 6.81 -1.26
CA VAL A 98 -15.43 6.15 -2.54
C VAL A 98 -16.37 4.95 -2.32
N PRO A 99 -17.55 4.93 -2.95
CA PRO A 99 -18.51 3.87 -2.67
C PRO A 99 -18.02 2.52 -3.15
N SER A 100 -18.39 1.46 -2.43
CA SER A 100 -18.07 0.10 -2.84
C SER A 100 -19.09 -0.47 -3.83
N SER A 101 -20.25 0.14 -3.93
CA SER A 101 -21.28 -0.24 -4.89
C SER A 101 -22.07 1.00 -5.29
N THR A 102 -22.63 0.99 -6.49
CA THR A 102 -23.35 2.16 -6.97
C THR A 102 -24.75 2.17 -6.40
N GLY A 103 -25.61 1.73 -6.35
CA GLY A 103 -27.00 1.96 -6.02
C GLY A 103 -27.72 2.55 -7.23
N SER A 104 -28.87 3.12 -6.99
CA SER A 104 -29.80 3.47 -8.05
C SER A 104 -29.45 4.75 -8.82
N ASP A 105 -28.73 5.67 -8.19
CA ASP A 105 -28.36 6.94 -8.83
C ASP A 105 -26.91 7.29 -8.58
N PRO A 106 -26.02 6.94 -9.53
CA PRO A 106 -24.59 7.21 -9.35
C PRO A 106 -24.25 8.68 -9.31
N PHE A 107 -24.97 9.54 -10.03
CA PHE A 107 -24.67 10.98 -10.03
C PHE A 107 -25.01 11.62 -8.70
N GLU A 108 -26.12 11.23 -8.09
CA GLU A 108 -26.49 11.71 -6.77
C GLU A 108 -25.48 11.28 -5.73
N LYS A 109 -25.05 10.01 -5.77
CA LYS A 109 -24.03 9.52 -4.86
C LYS A 109 -22.70 10.25 -5.05
N MET A 110 -22.29 10.48 -6.28
CA MET A 110 -21.07 11.21 -6.55
C MET A 110 -21.12 12.61 -5.94
N ALA A 111 -22.24 13.32 -6.12
CA ALA A 111 -22.40 14.65 -5.57
C ALA A 111 -22.35 14.65 -4.05
N ILE A 112 -23.01 13.70 -3.40
CA ILE A 112 -23.00 13.58 -1.95
C ILE A 112 -21.60 13.33 -1.42
N GLN A 113 -20.85 12.43 -2.06
CA GLN A 113 -19.49 12.11 -1.62
C GLN A 113 -18.54 13.29 -1.84
N ALA A 114 -18.68 14.00 -2.96
CA ALA A 114 -17.86 15.17 -3.23
C ALA A 114 -18.14 16.30 -2.22
N LEU A 115 -19.41 16.51 -1.86
CA LEU A 115 -19.78 17.51 -0.87
C LEU A 115 -19.23 17.14 0.52
N GLU A 116 -19.21 15.86 0.86
CA GLU A 116 -18.64 15.42 2.13
C GLU A 116 -17.11 15.66 2.16
N ALA A 117 -16.43 15.40 1.04
CA ALA A 117 -15.00 15.70 0.94
C ALA A 117 -14.74 17.21 1.09
N ASP A 118 -15.58 18.05 0.48
CA ASP A 118 -15.47 19.49 0.62
C ASP A 118 -15.69 19.94 2.06
N ARG A 119 -16.64 19.34 2.75
CA ARG A 119 -16.89 19.63 4.16
C ARG A 119 -15.68 19.29 5.03
N GLN A 120 -15.08 18.12 4.77
CA GLN A 120 -13.90 17.70 5.52
C GLN A 120 -12.70 18.62 5.26
N LEU A 121 -12.57 19.14 4.05
CA LEU A 121 -11.53 20.09 3.74
C LEU A 121 -11.73 21.41 4.52
N GLU A 122 -12.95 21.91 4.55
CA GLU A 122 -13.27 23.14 5.27
C GLU A 122 -13.05 23.00 6.77
N SER A 123 -13.38 21.85 7.33
CA SER A 123 -13.21 21.58 8.77
C SER A 123 -11.78 21.28 9.17
N GLY A 124 -10.89 21.06 8.21
CA GLY A 124 -9.50 20.71 8.49
C GLY A 124 -9.26 19.23 8.75
N GLU A 125 -10.27 18.38 8.55
CA GLU A 125 -10.12 16.93 8.72
C GLU A 125 -9.21 16.34 7.67
N ILE A 126 -9.15 16.94 6.48
CA ILE A 126 -8.25 16.53 5.41
C ILE A 126 -7.50 17.73 4.87
N THR A 127 -6.35 17.47 4.26
CA THR A 127 -5.54 18.52 3.64
C THR A 127 -6.00 18.78 2.20
N PRO A 128 -5.62 19.92 1.59
CA PRO A 128 -5.92 20.14 0.16
C PRO A 128 -5.38 19.04 -0.75
N ALA A 129 -4.20 18.49 -0.46
CA ALA A 129 -3.65 17.39 -1.25
C ALA A 129 -4.50 16.13 -1.13
N GLU A 130 -4.94 15.80 0.08
CA GLU A 130 -5.86 14.68 0.30
C GLU A 130 -7.19 14.89 -0.41
N HIS A 131 -7.74 16.09 -0.32
CA HIS A 131 -8.99 16.44 -0.98
C HIS A 131 -8.89 16.20 -2.50
N LYS A 132 -7.81 16.65 -3.11
CA LYS A 132 -7.59 16.45 -4.53
C LYS A 132 -7.61 14.97 -4.93
N VAL A 133 -6.88 14.15 -4.18
CA VAL A 133 -6.82 12.71 -4.45
C VAL A 133 -8.18 12.05 -4.22
N ILE A 134 -8.87 12.42 -3.15
CA ILE A 134 -10.19 11.86 -2.86
C ILE A 134 -11.18 12.19 -3.99
N ILE A 135 -11.19 13.43 -4.45
CA ILE A 135 -12.07 13.83 -5.57
C ILE A 135 -11.71 13.04 -6.82
N GLU A 136 -10.43 12.88 -7.12
CA GLU A 136 -10.00 12.08 -8.29
C GLU A 136 -10.47 10.62 -8.16
N GLN A 137 -10.38 10.03 -6.98
CA GLN A 137 -10.85 8.67 -6.74
C GLN A 137 -12.36 8.55 -6.94
N ILE A 138 -13.11 9.51 -6.43
CA ILE A 138 -14.57 9.52 -6.59
C ILE A 138 -14.94 9.63 -8.07
N LEU A 139 -14.32 10.55 -8.80
CA LEU A 139 -14.58 10.73 -10.21
C LEU A 139 -14.23 9.49 -11.03
N HIS A 140 -13.08 8.88 -10.72
CA HIS A 140 -12.65 7.67 -11.42
C HIS A 140 -13.64 6.52 -11.21
N TYR A 141 -14.12 6.36 -10.00
CA TYR A 141 -15.12 5.33 -9.69
C TYR A 141 -16.37 5.50 -10.54
N PHE A 142 -16.88 6.74 -10.65
CA PHE A 142 -18.13 6.98 -11.37
C PHE A 142 -17.97 7.03 -12.88
N GLU A 143 -16.76 7.23 -13.40
CA GLU A 143 -16.50 7.15 -14.84
C GLU A 143 -16.90 5.79 -15.40
N GLN A 144 -16.82 4.75 -14.63
CA GLN A 144 -17.13 3.40 -15.05
C GLN A 144 -18.63 3.19 -15.33
N TYR A 145 -19.46 4.14 -14.93
CA TYR A 145 -20.91 4.03 -15.04
C TYR A 145 -21.52 5.08 -15.98
N SER A 146 -20.68 5.80 -16.68
CA SER A 146 -21.15 6.81 -17.63
C SER A 146 -21.17 6.32 -19.07
#